data_046d24ac23633556b6915304f8532e1e
#
_entry.id   046d24ac23633556b6915304f8532e1e
#
_cell.length_a   1.000
_cell.length_b   1.000
_cell.length_c   1.000
_cell.angle_alpha   90.00
_cell.angle_beta   90.00
_cell.angle_gamma   90.00
#
_symmetry.space_group_name_H-M   'P 1'
#
loop_
_entity.id
_entity.type
_entity.pdbx_description
1 polymer ?
#
loop_
_entity_poly.entity_id
_entity_poly.type
_entity_poly.pdbx_seq_one_letter_code
_entity_poly.pdbx_strand_id
1 'polypeptide(L)'
;PGAMLSLALVGAGLAFAPRVPASAVMKLYRGREPDERHAGQLFHIVEALSNRAELPAIPRLYVIPSKTLNAFATGRPDDAAIGVTEGLLRALDVREVAAVVAHEISHIRNRDLIVMAVADVASRFLQFMSLLGVALFILLLPSMFAGTVRIPWVALSVLFASPMLANLMQLYLSRVREYDADLEAAYLTGDPDALASALGKLDRHTGRFWEDLVPTGRRVPFPSVLRSHPKTAKRIARLRELITPDSYPPRRRLPKVALRETPMVTSIGLGPIEMRPRYRLPGLWF
;
A
#
# COMPACT_ATOMS: atom_id res chain seq x y z
N PRO A 1 10.43 24.02 -25.35
CA PRO A 1 10.70 24.74 -24.08
C PRO A 1 9.69 24.38 -22.98
N GLY A 2 8.38 24.31 -23.29
CA GLY A 2 7.32 24.07 -22.28
C GLY A 2 7.40 22.70 -21.57
N ALA A 3 7.68 21.63 -22.30
CA ALA A 3 7.79 20.28 -21.70
C ALA A 3 8.96 20.17 -20.73
N MET A 4 10.09 20.80 -21.01
CA MET A 4 11.24 20.80 -20.12
C MET A 4 10.97 21.63 -18.85
N LEU A 5 10.26 22.75 -18.98
CA LEU A 5 9.84 23.57 -17.84
C LEU A 5 8.85 22.80 -16.95
N SER A 6 7.88 22.11 -17.55
CA SER A 6 6.93 21.27 -16.81
C SER A 6 7.63 20.13 -16.08
N LEU A 7 8.59 19.46 -16.72
CA LEU A 7 9.41 18.41 -16.09
C LEU A 7 10.26 18.97 -14.93
N ALA A 8 10.85 20.14 -15.12
CA ALA A 8 11.64 20.83 -14.09
C ALA A 8 10.75 21.23 -12.88
N LEU A 9 9.55 21.74 -13.12
CA LEU A 9 8.60 22.09 -12.06
C LEU A 9 8.11 20.87 -11.28
N VAL A 10 7.78 19.77 -11.98
CA VAL A 10 7.42 18.51 -11.34
C VAL A 10 8.60 17.94 -10.55
N GLY A 11 9.80 17.95 -11.12
CA GLY A 11 11.03 17.52 -10.45
C GLY A 11 11.36 18.36 -9.21
N ALA A 12 11.22 19.68 -9.31
CA ALA A 12 11.38 20.59 -8.18
C ALA A 12 10.31 20.34 -7.12
N GLY A 13 9.03 20.21 -7.50
CA GLY A 13 7.94 19.88 -6.57
C GLY A 13 8.17 18.59 -5.79
N LEU A 14 8.71 17.55 -6.45
CA LEU A 14 9.09 16.29 -5.80
C LEU A 14 10.32 16.44 -4.90
N ALA A 15 11.31 17.24 -5.31
CA ALA A 15 12.52 17.48 -4.52
C ALA A 15 12.25 18.32 -3.25
N PHE A 16 11.33 19.27 -3.34
CA PHE A 16 10.92 20.15 -2.25
C PHE A 16 9.66 19.66 -1.50
N ALA A 17 9.09 18.50 -1.86
CA ALA A 17 7.97 17.93 -1.13
C ALA A 17 8.35 17.77 0.35
N PRO A 18 7.51 18.24 1.29
CA PRO A 18 7.80 18.14 2.71
C PRO A 18 7.97 16.66 3.08
N ARG A 19 9.12 16.35 3.66
CA ARG A 19 9.42 14.99 4.13
C ARG A 19 8.60 14.73 5.38
N VAL A 20 7.52 13.97 5.23
CA VAL A 20 6.73 13.52 6.38
C VAL A 20 7.47 12.33 7.02
N PRO A 21 7.98 12.45 8.25
CA PRO A 21 8.66 11.35 8.92
C PRO A 21 7.69 10.18 9.13
N ALA A 22 8.18 8.96 9.01
CA ALA A 22 7.35 7.75 9.16
C ALA A 22 6.60 7.71 10.49
N SER A 23 7.22 8.22 11.57
CA SER A 23 6.59 8.32 12.89
C SER A 23 5.37 9.26 12.93
N ALA A 24 5.35 10.32 12.13
CA ALA A 24 4.20 11.23 12.07
C ALA A 24 2.99 10.55 11.41
N VAL A 25 3.24 9.74 10.37
CA VAL A 25 2.20 8.93 9.74
C VAL A 25 1.64 7.92 10.74
N MET A 26 2.51 7.21 11.47
CA MET A 26 2.08 6.23 12.48
C MET A 26 1.26 6.86 13.62
N LYS A 27 1.62 8.08 14.06
CA LYS A 27 0.84 8.84 15.06
C LYS A 27 -0.56 9.18 14.56
N LEU A 28 -0.73 9.47 13.26
CA LEU A 28 -2.04 9.73 12.66
C LEU A 28 -2.97 8.50 12.79
N TYR A 29 -2.41 7.29 12.65
CA TYR A 29 -3.11 6.03 12.85
C TYR A 29 -3.15 5.58 14.32
N ARG A 30 -2.72 6.42 15.27
CA ARG A 30 -2.61 6.11 16.70
C ARG A 30 -1.72 4.89 16.99
N GLY A 31 -0.75 4.63 16.10
CA GLY A 31 0.24 3.58 16.29
C GLY A 31 1.05 3.82 17.55
N ARG A 32 1.25 2.76 18.31
CA ARG A 32 2.08 2.75 19.53
C ARG A 32 3.29 1.87 19.28
N GLU A 33 4.45 2.32 19.67
CA GLU A 33 5.63 1.46 19.68
C GLU A 33 5.44 0.40 20.77
N PRO A 34 5.43 -0.89 20.43
CA PRO A 34 5.26 -1.94 21.42
C PRO A 34 6.55 -2.07 22.26
N ASP A 35 6.41 -2.50 23.50
CA ASP A 35 7.54 -2.83 24.35
C ASP A 35 8.18 -4.16 23.88
N GLU A 36 9.50 -4.18 23.71
CA GLU A 36 10.26 -5.37 23.31
C GLU A 36 10.01 -6.59 24.20
N ARG A 37 9.81 -6.37 25.52
CA ARG A 37 9.51 -7.45 26.48
C ARG A 37 8.23 -8.21 26.12
N HIS A 38 7.35 -7.54 25.46
CA HIS A 38 6.00 -8.01 25.21
C HIS A 38 5.75 -8.38 23.73
N ALA A 39 6.48 -7.80 22.81
CA ALA A 39 6.40 -8.07 21.38
C ALA A 39 7.74 -8.58 20.80
N GLY A 40 8.58 -9.18 21.65
CA GLY A 40 9.93 -9.59 21.26
C GLY A 40 9.99 -10.48 20.04
N GLN A 41 8.96 -11.32 19.83
CA GLN A 41 8.89 -12.16 18.63
C GLN A 41 8.65 -11.33 17.37
N LEU A 42 7.80 -10.32 17.44
CA LEU A 42 7.51 -9.45 16.31
C LEU A 42 8.73 -8.58 15.95
N PHE A 43 9.45 -8.07 16.96
CA PHE A 43 10.74 -7.39 16.75
C PHE A 43 11.76 -8.30 16.09
N HIS A 44 11.90 -9.54 16.57
CA HIS A 44 12.82 -10.51 15.96
C HIS A 44 12.46 -10.83 14.50
N ILE A 45 11.18 -10.95 14.16
CA ILE A 45 10.71 -11.15 12.79
C ILE A 45 11.12 -9.96 11.92
N VAL A 46 10.83 -8.73 12.35
CA VAL A 46 11.18 -7.52 11.59
C VAL A 46 12.69 -7.40 11.39
N GLU A 47 13.48 -7.61 12.45
CA GLU A 47 14.93 -7.57 12.38
C GLU A 47 15.50 -8.63 11.44
N ALA A 48 15.11 -9.90 11.61
CA ALA A 48 15.60 -11.00 10.78
C ALA A 48 15.27 -10.83 9.29
N LEU A 49 14.05 -10.37 9.00
CA LEU A 49 13.61 -10.11 7.62
C LEU A 49 14.28 -8.87 7.02
N SER A 50 14.48 -7.80 7.81
CA SER A 50 15.19 -6.59 7.36
C SER A 50 16.64 -6.87 7.02
N ASN A 51 17.32 -7.68 7.84
CA ASN A 51 18.68 -8.11 7.59
C ASN A 51 18.77 -9.00 6.34
N ARG A 52 17.81 -9.91 6.12
CA ARG A 52 17.73 -10.71 4.89
C ARG A 52 17.45 -9.88 3.64
N ALA A 53 16.64 -8.84 3.78
CA ALA A 53 16.33 -7.91 2.72
C ALA A 53 17.43 -6.88 2.47
N GLU A 54 18.51 -6.92 3.28
CA GLU A 54 19.62 -5.97 3.19
C GLU A 54 19.17 -4.51 3.28
N LEU A 55 18.20 -4.23 4.16
CA LEU A 55 17.76 -2.87 4.38
C LEU A 55 18.84 -2.04 5.08
N PRO A 56 19.01 -0.76 4.73
CA PRO A 56 20.01 0.13 5.34
C PRO A 56 19.70 0.42 6.83
N ALA A 57 18.44 0.32 7.24
CA ALA A 57 18.01 0.46 8.62
C ALA A 57 16.83 -0.49 8.91
N ILE A 58 16.73 -0.95 10.16
CA ILE A 58 15.58 -1.75 10.62
C ILE A 58 14.39 -0.81 10.76
N PRO A 59 13.25 -1.10 10.11
CA PRO A 59 12.03 -0.29 10.23
C PRO A 59 11.50 -0.24 11.66
N ARG A 60 11.04 0.93 12.09
CA ARG A 60 10.38 1.06 13.39
C ARG A 60 9.03 0.34 13.37
N LEU A 61 8.74 -0.40 14.41
CA LEU A 61 7.53 -1.19 14.54
C LEU A 61 6.47 -0.44 15.33
N TYR A 62 5.23 -0.45 14.82
CA TYR A 62 4.07 0.14 15.48
C TYR A 62 2.90 -0.83 15.51
N VAL A 63 2.22 -0.90 16.65
CA VAL A 63 0.94 -1.61 16.78
C VAL A 63 -0.18 -0.58 16.75
N ILE A 64 -1.16 -0.82 15.87
CA ILE A 64 -2.29 0.07 15.65
C ILE A 64 -3.54 -0.52 16.31
N PRO A 65 -4.23 0.22 17.20
CA PRO A 65 -5.41 -0.26 17.91
C PRO A 65 -6.62 -0.29 16.96
N SER A 66 -6.66 -1.28 16.09
CA SER A 66 -7.74 -1.49 15.12
C SER A 66 -8.10 -2.96 15.01
N LYS A 67 -9.39 -3.25 14.85
CA LYS A 67 -9.92 -4.61 14.63
C LYS A 67 -9.74 -5.07 13.18
N THR A 68 -9.49 -4.16 12.24
CA THR A 68 -9.25 -4.52 10.83
C THR A 68 -7.99 -5.36 10.71
N LEU A 69 -7.96 -6.29 9.77
CA LEU A 69 -6.77 -7.06 9.45
C LEU A 69 -5.94 -6.26 8.45
N ASN A 70 -4.95 -5.52 8.93
CA ASN A 70 -4.10 -4.71 8.08
C ASN A 70 -2.66 -4.62 8.60
N ALA A 71 -1.72 -4.53 7.67
CA ALA A 71 -0.36 -4.07 7.92
C ALA A 71 0.02 -3.12 6.79
N PHE A 72 0.91 -2.19 7.04
CA PHE A 72 1.44 -1.30 6.01
C PHE A 72 2.80 -0.74 6.41
N ALA A 73 3.61 -0.48 5.40
CA ALA A 73 4.86 0.23 5.54
C ALA A 73 4.70 1.71 5.16
N THR A 74 5.52 2.56 5.75
CA THR A 74 5.64 3.97 5.38
C THR A 74 7.07 4.45 5.55
N GLY A 75 7.41 5.56 4.90
CA GLY A 75 8.74 6.15 4.97
C GLY A 75 9.66 5.68 3.85
N ARG A 76 10.95 5.85 4.05
CA ARG A 76 12.02 5.50 3.10
C ARG A 76 12.85 4.38 3.71
N PRO A 77 13.68 3.67 2.91
CA PRO A 77 14.51 2.60 3.45
C PRO A 77 15.40 2.98 4.63
N ASP A 78 15.80 4.24 4.72
CA ASP A 78 16.63 4.82 5.78
C ASP A 78 15.80 5.31 7.01
N ASP A 79 14.50 5.60 6.83
CA ASP A 79 13.56 6.02 7.89
C ASP A 79 12.19 5.40 7.62
N ALA A 80 12.11 4.09 7.69
CA ALA A 80 10.88 3.34 7.49
C ALA A 80 10.21 2.98 8.82
N ALA A 81 8.89 2.79 8.75
CA ALA A 81 8.11 2.22 9.83
C ALA A 81 7.09 1.22 9.28
N ILE A 82 6.83 0.17 10.04
CA ILE A 82 5.83 -0.85 9.75
C ILE A 82 4.74 -0.76 10.82
N GLY A 83 3.51 -0.52 10.40
CA GLY A 83 2.33 -0.55 11.25
C GLY A 83 1.59 -1.87 11.08
N VAL A 84 1.29 -2.54 12.18
CA VAL A 84 0.51 -3.79 12.20
C VAL A 84 -0.69 -3.60 13.12
N THR A 85 -1.87 -3.95 12.66
CA THR A 85 -3.09 -3.81 13.47
C THR A 85 -3.24 -4.95 14.47
N GLU A 86 -3.86 -4.66 15.62
CA GLU A 86 -4.18 -5.70 16.61
C GLU A 86 -5.08 -6.79 16.04
N GLY A 87 -6.00 -6.43 15.15
CA GLY A 87 -6.85 -7.38 14.45
C GLY A 87 -6.04 -8.41 13.67
N LEU A 88 -5.01 -7.97 12.94
CA LEU A 88 -4.12 -8.85 12.18
C LEU A 88 -3.33 -9.76 13.11
N LEU A 89 -2.73 -9.23 14.18
CA LEU A 89 -1.95 -10.01 15.14
C LEU A 89 -2.78 -11.08 15.88
N ARG A 90 -4.10 -10.89 16.00
CA ARG A 90 -5.01 -11.87 16.62
C ARG A 90 -5.49 -12.94 15.64
N ALA A 91 -5.58 -12.59 14.35
CA ALA A 91 -6.17 -13.47 13.33
C ALA A 91 -5.16 -14.36 12.61
N LEU A 92 -3.91 -13.90 12.53
CA LEU A 92 -2.84 -14.59 11.84
C LEU A 92 -1.91 -15.31 12.81
N ASP A 93 -1.41 -16.46 12.40
CA ASP A 93 -0.35 -17.14 13.12
C ASP A 93 1.02 -16.47 12.86
N VAL A 94 2.05 -16.92 13.59
CA VAL A 94 3.40 -16.34 13.54
C VAL A 94 4.01 -16.40 12.15
N ARG A 95 3.79 -17.51 11.41
CA ARG A 95 4.31 -17.70 10.05
C ARG A 95 3.62 -16.74 9.08
N GLU A 96 2.32 -16.60 9.21
CA GLU A 96 1.49 -15.72 8.39
C GLU A 96 1.84 -14.23 8.63
N VAL A 97 2.06 -13.84 9.89
CA VAL A 97 2.50 -12.47 10.20
C VAL A 97 3.91 -12.22 9.66
N ALA A 98 4.83 -13.18 9.78
CA ALA A 98 6.16 -13.06 9.19
C ALA A 98 6.09 -12.88 7.66
N ALA A 99 5.17 -13.59 7.00
CA ALA A 99 4.96 -13.47 5.56
C ALA A 99 4.39 -12.10 5.17
N VAL A 100 3.43 -11.57 5.92
CA VAL A 100 2.89 -10.22 5.70
C VAL A 100 3.95 -9.15 5.97
N VAL A 101 4.72 -9.27 7.05
CA VAL A 101 5.82 -8.34 7.34
C VAL A 101 6.91 -8.39 6.24
N ALA A 102 7.23 -9.59 5.72
CA ALA A 102 8.16 -9.72 4.61
C ALA A 102 7.66 -9.02 3.33
N HIS A 103 6.36 -9.08 3.07
CA HIS A 103 5.72 -8.36 1.97
C HIS A 103 5.87 -6.84 2.13
N GLU A 104 5.62 -6.31 3.34
CA GLU A 104 5.81 -4.88 3.63
C GLU A 104 7.28 -4.45 3.53
N ILE A 105 8.21 -5.30 3.98
CA ILE A 105 9.66 -5.07 3.86
C ILE A 105 10.09 -5.02 2.39
N SER A 106 9.50 -5.85 1.54
CA SER A 106 9.74 -5.81 0.09
C SER A 106 9.38 -4.44 -0.51
N HIS A 107 8.24 -3.89 -0.15
CA HIS A 107 7.84 -2.54 -0.58
C HIS A 107 8.81 -1.44 -0.14
N ILE A 108 9.35 -1.55 1.09
CA ILE A 108 10.39 -0.63 1.57
C ILE A 108 11.66 -0.76 0.73
N ARG A 109 12.16 -1.99 0.55
CA ARG A 109 13.37 -2.29 -0.21
C ARG A 109 13.31 -1.77 -1.64
N ASN A 110 12.20 -2.03 -2.31
CA ASN A 110 11.97 -1.66 -3.70
C ASN A 110 11.58 -0.19 -3.88
N ARG A 111 11.47 0.57 -2.80
CA ARG A 111 11.02 1.98 -2.79
C ARG A 111 9.67 2.19 -3.47
N ASP A 112 8.78 1.21 -3.37
CA ASP A 112 7.48 1.21 -4.05
C ASP A 112 6.62 2.40 -3.63
N LEU A 113 6.73 2.83 -2.37
CA LEU A 113 6.04 4.03 -1.87
C LEU A 113 6.42 5.29 -2.65
N ILE A 114 7.69 5.44 -3.03
CA ILE A 114 8.16 6.59 -3.82
C ILE A 114 7.64 6.46 -5.25
N VAL A 115 7.76 5.27 -5.85
CA VAL A 115 7.30 5.02 -7.22
C VAL A 115 5.81 5.29 -7.35
N MET A 116 5.00 4.80 -6.40
CA MET A 116 3.56 5.01 -6.38
C MET A 116 3.19 6.48 -6.11
N ALA A 117 3.93 7.18 -5.23
CA ALA A 117 3.72 8.59 -4.99
C ALA A 117 4.00 9.43 -6.24
N VAL A 118 5.07 9.14 -6.98
CA VAL A 118 5.38 9.81 -8.26
C VAL A 118 4.27 9.56 -9.28
N ALA A 119 3.82 8.31 -9.41
CA ALA A 119 2.73 7.96 -10.30
C ALA A 119 1.41 8.69 -9.94
N ASP A 120 1.11 8.81 -8.64
CA ASP A 120 -0.08 9.53 -8.15
C ASP A 120 0.00 11.03 -8.47
N VAL A 121 1.14 11.68 -8.20
CA VAL A 121 1.37 13.09 -8.54
C VAL A 121 1.24 13.33 -10.05
N ALA A 122 1.84 12.46 -10.88
CA ALA A 122 1.73 12.57 -12.33
C ALA A 122 0.28 12.41 -12.80
N SER A 123 -0.46 11.44 -12.26
CA SER A 123 -1.87 11.23 -12.58
C SER A 123 -2.75 12.42 -12.19
N ARG A 124 -2.55 12.99 -11.00
CA ARG A 124 -3.25 14.20 -10.54
C ARG A 124 -2.94 15.41 -11.41
N PHE A 125 -1.69 15.57 -11.80
CA PHE A 125 -1.29 16.63 -12.72
C PHE A 125 -2.00 16.50 -14.07
N LEU A 126 -2.04 15.31 -14.66
CA LEU A 126 -2.76 15.06 -15.91
C LEU A 126 -4.28 15.31 -15.76
N GLN A 127 -4.87 14.90 -14.64
CA GLN A 127 -6.28 15.18 -14.33
C GLN A 127 -6.55 16.69 -14.23
N PHE A 128 -5.67 17.44 -13.57
CA PHE A 128 -5.78 18.89 -13.46
C PHE A 128 -5.65 19.57 -14.84
N MET A 129 -4.69 19.16 -15.65
CA MET A 129 -4.51 19.67 -17.02
C MET A 129 -5.72 19.36 -17.88
N SER A 130 -6.29 18.17 -17.77
CA SER A 130 -7.51 17.78 -18.47
C SER A 130 -8.70 18.65 -18.06
N LEU A 131 -8.88 18.88 -16.75
CA LEU A 131 -9.95 19.75 -16.23
C LEU A 131 -9.80 21.20 -16.74
N LEU A 132 -8.58 21.72 -16.72
CA LEU A 132 -8.28 23.06 -17.25
C LEU A 132 -8.58 23.13 -18.74
N GLY A 133 -8.21 22.11 -19.50
CA GLY A 133 -8.49 22.03 -20.93
C GLY A 133 -10.00 21.96 -21.23
N VAL A 134 -10.77 21.24 -20.43
CA VAL A 134 -12.24 21.22 -20.52
C VAL A 134 -12.81 22.62 -20.26
N ALA A 135 -12.34 23.30 -19.22
CA ALA A 135 -12.79 24.65 -18.89
C ALA A 135 -12.48 25.64 -20.03
N LEU A 136 -11.28 25.59 -20.60
CA LEU A 136 -10.89 26.42 -21.74
C LEU A 136 -11.72 26.10 -22.99
N PHE A 137 -11.98 24.80 -23.26
CA PHE A 137 -12.82 24.37 -24.36
C PHE A 137 -14.22 24.97 -24.25
N ILE A 138 -14.84 24.90 -23.06
CA ILE A 138 -16.17 25.47 -22.81
C ILE A 138 -16.14 26.99 -23.01
N LEU A 139 -15.12 27.68 -22.50
CA LEU A 139 -14.96 29.14 -22.65
C LEU A 139 -14.84 29.56 -24.12
N LEU A 140 -14.18 28.76 -24.95
CA LEU A 140 -13.95 29.06 -26.37
C LEU A 140 -15.08 28.60 -27.29
N LEU A 141 -16.06 27.86 -26.79
CA LEU A 141 -17.21 27.39 -27.58
C LEU A 141 -17.89 28.50 -28.40
N PRO A 142 -18.20 29.70 -27.86
CA PRO A 142 -18.82 30.75 -28.65
C PRO A 142 -17.98 31.19 -29.84
N SER A 143 -16.65 31.31 -29.65
CA SER A 143 -15.71 31.68 -30.72
C SER A 143 -15.56 30.58 -31.79
N MET A 144 -15.70 29.34 -31.41
CA MET A 144 -15.72 28.18 -32.32
C MET A 144 -16.98 28.19 -33.19
N PHE A 145 -18.16 28.46 -32.61
CA PHE A 145 -19.40 28.58 -33.37
C PHE A 145 -19.42 29.82 -34.28
N ALA A 146 -18.73 30.88 -33.88
CA ALA A 146 -18.54 32.06 -34.74
C ALA A 146 -17.53 31.84 -35.88
N GLY A 147 -16.90 30.66 -35.96
CA GLY A 147 -15.91 30.33 -36.99
C GLY A 147 -14.57 31.02 -36.85
N THR A 148 -14.32 31.74 -35.74
CA THR A 148 -13.10 32.50 -35.50
C THR A 148 -11.95 31.64 -34.97
N VAL A 149 -12.23 30.47 -34.39
CA VAL A 149 -11.25 29.54 -33.83
C VAL A 149 -11.47 28.13 -34.43
N ARG A 150 -10.38 27.51 -34.93
CA ARG A 150 -10.41 26.12 -35.39
C ARG A 150 -10.30 25.15 -34.22
N ILE A 151 -11.10 24.09 -34.23
CA ILE A 151 -11.10 23.07 -33.18
C ILE A 151 -9.86 22.15 -33.35
N PRO A 152 -8.96 22.08 -32.38
CA PRO A 152 -7.80 21.18 -32.42
C PRO A 152 -8.19 19.76 -31.91
N TRP A 153 -8.93 19.01 -32.73
CA TRP A 153 -9.50 17.70 -32.37
C TRP A 153 -8.48 16.73 -31.77
N VAL A 154 -7.26 16.68 -32.33
CA VAL A 154 -6.20 15.81 -31.84
C VAL A 154 -5.80 16.20 -30.41
N ALA A 155 -5.60 17.49 -30.17
CA ALA A 155 -5.24 17.98 -28.83
C ALA A 155 -6.33 17.68 -27.80
N LEU A 156 -7.61 17.87 -28.18
CA LEU A 156 -8.75 17.52 -27.32
C LEU A 156 -8.81 16.02 -27.04
N SER A 157 -8.65 15.17 -28.05
CA SER A 157 -8.67 13.73 -27.86
C SER A 157 -7.56 13.27 -26.91
N VAL A 158 -6.34 13.78 -27.04
CA VAL A 158 -5.23 13.50 -26.13
C VAL A 158 -5.55 14.00 -24.71
N LEU A 159 -6.09 15.20 -24.59
CA LEU A 159 -6.43 15.80 -23.31
C LEU A 159 -7.48 14.99 -22.54
N PHE A 160 -8.52 14.53 -23.22
CA PHE A 160 -9.57 13.70 -22.61
C PHE A 160 -9.12 12.27 -22.31
N ALA A 161 -8.27 11.68 -23.16
CA ALA A 161 -7.80 10.31 -22.97
C ALA A 161 -6.69 10.19 -21.92
N SER A 162 -5.89 11.24 -21.71
CA SER A 162 -4.69 11.18 -20.85
C SER A 162 -4.97 10.78 -19.41
N PRO A 163 -6.02 11.25 -18.71
CA PRO A 163 -6.29 10.82 -17.33
C PRO A 163 -6.68 9.34 -17.25
N MET A 164 -7.42 8.86 -18.24
CA MET A 164 -7.81 7.45 -18.31
C MET A 164 -6.58 6.56 -18.51
N LEU A 165 -5.69 6.91 -19.42
CA LEU A 165 -4.45 6.19 -19.66
C LEU A 165 -3.54 6.22 -18.43
N ALA A 166 -3.41 7.36 -17.75
CA ALA A 166 -2.64 7.49 -16.52
C ALA A 166 -3.18 6.57 -15.43
N ASN A 167 -4.49 6.54 -15.23
CA ASN A 167 -5.13 5.65 -14.25
C ASN A 167 -4.92 4.16 -14.58
N LEU A 168 -5.03 3.77 -15.85
CA LEU A 168 -4.76 2.40 -16.29
C LEU A 168 -3.30 2.00 -16.06
N MET A 169 -2.36 2.90 -16.38
CA MET A 169 -0.94 2.67 -16.11
C MET A 169 -0.63 2.56 -14.61
N GLN A 170 -1.24 3.39 -13.78
CA GLN A 170 -1.09 3.34 -12.34
C GLN A 170 -1.64 2.02 -11.76
N LEU A 171 -2.80 1.56 -12.24
CA LEU A 171 -3.37 0.27 -11.85
C LEU A 171 -2.47 -0.90 -12.29
N TYR A 172 -1.89 -0.82 -13.49
CA TYR A 172 -0.96 -1.84 -13.97
C TYR A 172 0.31 -1.88 -13.12
N LEU A 173 0.91 -0.72 -12.86
CA LEU A 173 2.11 -0.58 -12.03
C LEU A 173 1.87 -1.14 -10.63
N SER A 174 0.75 -0.79 -10.00
CA SER A 174 0.37 -1.30 -8.69
C SER A 174 0.30 -2.84 -8.67
N ARG A 175 -0.31 -3.45 -9.70
CA ARG A 175 -0.40 -4.92 -9.80
C ARG A 175 0.96 -5.59 -9.95
N VAL A 176 1.84 -5.02 -10.76
CA VAL A 176 3.20 -5.57 -10.96
C VAL A 176 3.95 -5.54 -9.65
N ARG A 177 3.90 -4.41 -8.93
CA ARG A 177 4.57 -4.26 -7.64
C ARG A 177 4.07 -5.23 -6.57
N GLU A 178 2.76 -5.49 -6.53
CA GLU A 178 2.19 -6.50 -5.65
C GLU A 178 2.73 -7.90 -5.93
N TYR A 179 2.83 -8.27 -7.22
CA TYR A 179 3.38 -9.57 -7.58
C TYR A 179 4.88 -9.70 -7.27
N ASP A 180 5.64 -8.63 -7.44
CA ASP A 180 7.05 -8.60 -7.10
C ASP A 180 7.24 -8.71 -5.59
N ALA A 181 6.41 -8.00 -4.80
CA ALA A 181 6.43 -8.06 -3.35
C ALA A 181 6.03 -9.44 -2.81
N ASP A 182 5.04 -10.10 -3.43
CA ASP A 182 4.66 -11.48 -3.09
C ASP A 182 5.81 -12.46 -3.31
N LEU A 183 6.46 -12.35 -4.47
CA LEU A 183 7.59 -13.20 -4.82
C LEU A 183 8.75 -12.99 -3.84
N GLU A 184 9.08 -11.74 -3.56
CA GLU A 184 10.15 -11.40 -2.64
C GLU A 184 9.85 -11.83 -1.21
N ALA A 185 8.61 -11.66 -0.74
CA ALA A 185 8.17 -12.15 0.57
C ALA A 185 8.32 -13.68 0.68
N ALA A 186 7.96 -14.40 -0.38
CA ALA A 186 8.17 -15.84 -0.45
C ALA A 186 9.66 -16.22 -0.37
N TYR A 187 10.55 -15.45 -0.99
CA TYR A 187 12.01 -15.66 -0.88
C TYR A 187 12.54 -15.31 0.52
N LEU A 188 12.14 -14.17 1.07
CA LEU A 188 12.61 -13.72 2.39
C LEU A 188 12.21 -14.68 3.51
N THR A 189 11.00 -15.23 3.45
CA THR A 189 10.51 -16.16 4.46
C THR A 189 10.88 -17.61 4.18
N GLY A 190 11.04 -17.98 2.91
CA GLY A 190 11.14 -19.38 2.47
C GLY A 190 9.80 -20.13 2.62
N ASP A 191 8.69 -19.43 2.79
CA ASP A 191 7.37 -19.98 3.11
C ASP A 191 6.24 -19.29 2.33
N PRO A 192 6.11 -19.58 1.01
CA PRO A 192 5.06 -19.01 0.19
C PRO A 192 3.64 -19.41 0.63
N ASP A 193 3.49 -20.59 1.28
CA ASP A 193 2.20 -21.05 1.82
C ASP A 193 1.68 -20.15 2.94
N ALA A 194 2.57 -19.65 3.80
CA ALA A 194 2.20 -18.74 4.88
C ALA A 194 1.59 -17.45 4.31
N LEU A 195 2.18 -16.87 3.25
CA LEU A 195 1.63 -15.69 2.59
C LEU A 195 0.30 -16.01 1.90
N ALA A 196 0.21 -17.12 1.20
CA ALA A 196 -1.04 -17.55 0.54
C ALA A 196 -2.20 -17.74 1.56
N SER A 197 -1.89 -18.33 2.72
CA SER A 197 -2.84 -18.50 3.81
C SER A 197 -3.27 -17.16 4.41
N ALA A 198 -2.31 -16.28 4.70
CA ALA A 198 -2.58 -14.94 5.22
C ALA A 198 -3.49 -14.15 4.28
N LEU A 199 -3.17 -14.11 2.98
CA LEU A 199 -4.00 -13.45 1.96
C LEU A 199 -5.42 -14.01 1.92
N GLY A 200 -5.58 -15.33 2.05
CA GLY A 200 -6.90 -15.96 2.11
C GLY A 200 -7.70 -15.57 3.36
N LYS A 201 -7.06 -15.39 4.52
CA LYS A 201 -7.71 -14.91 5.75
C LYS A 201 -8.10 -13.44 5.62
N LEU A 202 -7.20 -12.59 5.09
CA LEU A 202 -7.44 -11.17 4.85
C LEU A 202 -8.63 -10.95 3.91
N ASP A 203 -8.70 -11.70 2.80
CA ASP A 203 -9.78 -11.60 1.81
C ASP A 203 -11.15 -11.97 2.40
N ARG A 204 -11.22 -13.07 3.15
CA ARG A 204 -12.45 -13.50 3.82
C ARG A 204 -12.93 -12.46 4.85
N HIS A 205 -12.01 -11.84 5.58
CA HIS A 205 -12.38 -10.82 6.56
C HIS A 205 -12.87 -9.54 5.89
N THR A 206 -12.21 -9.11 4.82
CA THR A 206 -12.62 -7.93 4.05
C THR A 206 -13.96 -8.15 3.35
N GLY A 207 -14.21 -9.35 2.81
CA GLY A 207 -15.50 -9.72 2.22
C GLY A 207 -16.65 -9.62 3.21
N ARG A 208 -16.52 -10.20 4.41
CA ARG A 208 -17.53 -10.12 5.48
C ARG A 208 -17.78 -8.69 5.95
N PHE A 209 -16.72 -7.90 6.10
CA PHE A 209 -16.85 -6.49 6.49
C PHE A 209 -17.68 -5.68 5.48
N TRP A 210 -17.55 -6.00 4.18
CA TRP A 210 -18.36 -5.34 3.13
C TRP A 210 -19.81 -5.84 3.11
N GLU A 211 -20.05 -7.12 3.36
CA GLU A 211 -21.40 -7.66 3.48
C GLU A 211 -22.15 -7.04 4.66
N ASP A 212 -21.49 -6.82 5.79
CA ASP A 212 -22.06 -6.17 6.97
C ASP A 212 -22.29 -4.65 6.78
N LEU A 213 -21.53 -3.99 5.87
CA LEU A 213 -21.60 -2.54 5.67
C LEU A 213 -22.57 -2.11 4.54
N VAL A 214 -23.00 -3.02 3.68
CA VAL A 214 -23.77 -2.74 2.45
C VAL A 214 -25.32 -2.71 2.59
N PRO A 215 -25.99 -2.67 3.76
CA PRO A 215 -27.44 -2.42 3.77
C PRO A 215 -27.84 -1.03 3.28
N THR A 216 -26.95 -0.07 3.13
CA THR A 216 -27.34 1.32 2.91
C THR A 216 -26.70 2.08 1.75
N GLY A 217 -26.09 1.41 0.79
CA GLY A 217 -25.72 2.05 -0.51
C GLY A 217 -24.79 3.26 -0.47
N ARG A 218 -24.19 3.62 0.65
CA ARG A 218 -23.24 4.74 0.75
C ARG A 218 -21.80 4.25 0.60
N ARG A 219 -21.15 4.63 -0.49
CA ARG A 219 -19.73 4.44 -0.71
C ARG A 219 -18.93 5.27 0.29
N VAL A 220 -18.34 4.63 1.29
CA VAL A 220 -17.34 5.28 2.15
C VAL A 220 -16.03 5.40 1.33
N PRO A 221 -15.44 6.60 1.21
CA PRO A 221 -14.15 6.75 0.54
C PRO A 221 -13.06 6.12 1.42
N PHE A 222 -12.63 4.90 1.07
CA PHE A 222 -11.46 4.27 1.66
C PHE A 222 -10.18 4.94 1.17
N PRO A 223 -9.11 4.98 2.00
CA PRO A 223 -7.77 5.33 1.51
C PRO A 223 -7.44 4.46 0.30
N SER A 224 -6.95 5.07 -0.75
CA SER A 224 -6.68 4.47 -2.07
C SER A 224 -5.78 3.22 -2.04
N VAL A 225 -4.99 3.07 -0.99
CA VAL A 225 -4.08 1.94 -0.74
C VAL A 225 -4.80 0.58 -0.67
N LEU A 226 -6.06 0.54 -0.21
CA LEU A 226 -6.81 -0.72 -0.08
C LEU A 226 -7.55 -1.14 -1.35
N ARG A 227 -7.64 -0.29 -2.37
CA ARG A 227 -8.32 -0.61 -3.65
C ARG A 227 -7.42 -1.09 -4.77
N SER A 228 -6.11 -1.04 -4.60
CA SER A 228 -5.15 -1.34 -5.67
C SER A 228 -4.68 -2.79 -5.72
N HIS A 229 -5.04 -3.63 -4.75
CA HIS A 229 -4.60 -5.02 -4.76
C HIS A 229 -5.24 -5.81 -5.90
N PRO A 230 -4.44 -6.55 -6.70
CA PRO A 230 -4.97 -7.50 -7.68
C PRO A 230 -5.81 -8.56 -6.98
N LYS A 231 -6.75 -9.19 -7.71
CA LYS A 231 -7.63 -10.22 -7.13
C LYS A 231 -6.80 -11.23 -6.34
N THR A 232 -7.06 -11.33 -5.05
CA THR A 232 -6.34 -12.17 -4.07
C THR A 232 -6.19 -13.61 -4.57
N ALA A 233 -7.22 -14.14 -5.24
CA ALA A 233 -7.18 -15.46 -5.85
C ALA A 233 -6.01 -15.65 -6.85
N LYS A 234 -5.68 -14.63 -7.66
CA LYS A 234 -4.56 -14.72 -8.60
C LYS A 234 -3.20 -14.67 -7.91
N ARG A 235 -3.07 -13.89 -6.84
CA ARG A 235 -1.86 -13.83 -6.00
C ARG A 235 -1.62 -15.19 -5.34
N ILE A 236 -2.66 -15.77 -4.72
CA ILE A 236 -2.61 -17.11 -4.11
C ILE A 236 -2.24 -18.18 -5.12
N ALA A 237 -2.84 -18.16 -6.32
CA ALA A 237 -2.52 -19.13 -7.36
C ALA A 237 -1.03 -19.06 -7.75
N ARG A 238 -0.48 -17.86 -7.98
CA ARG A 238 0.95 -17.65 -8.28
C ARG A 238 1.87 -18.10 -7.15
N LEU A 239 1.53 -17.79 -5.90
CA LEU A 239 2.31 -18.26 -4.75
C LEU A 239 2.33 -19.80 -4.67
N ARG A 240 1.22 -20.46 -4.98
CA ARG A 240 1.15 -21.93 -5.01
C ARG A 240 1.98 -22.54 -6.13
N GLU A 241 2.10 -21.88 -7.28
CA GLU A 241 2.99 -22.32 -8.35
C GLU A 241 4.46 -22.31 -7.91
N LEU A 242 4.86 -21.41 -6.99
CA LEU A 242 6.21 -21.38 -6.44
C LEU A 242 6.53 -22.55 -5.50
N ILE A 243 5.51 -23.28 -5.03
CA ILE A 243 5.67 -24.40 -4.11
C ILE A 243 6.10 -25.66 -4.86
N THR A 244 5.81 -25.77 -6.16
CA THR A 244 6.23 -26.91 -6.98
C THR A 244 7.76 -26.94 -7.12
N PRO A 245 8.42 -28.11 -6.89
CA PRO A 245 9.89 -28.23 -6.84
C PRO A 245 10.61 -27.73 -8.09
N ASP A 246 9.97 -27.79 -9.25
CA ASP A 246 10.57 -27.41 -10.55
C ASP A 246 10.42 -25.92 -10.89
N SER A 247 9.59 -25.17 -10.16
CA SER A 247 9.27 -23.77 -10.49
C SER A 247 10.16 -22.76 -9.78
N TYR A 248 10.93 -23.18 -8.80
CA TYR A 248 11.80 -22.30 -8.04
C TYR A 248 13.16 -22.19 -8.75
N PRO A 249 13.53 -21.04 -9.33
CA PRO A 249 14.89 -20.86 -9.78
C PRO A 249 15.83 -21.12 -8.61
N PRO A 250 17.04 -21.69 -8.81
CA PRO A 250 17.96 -22.06 -7.73
C PRO A 250 18.66 -20.85 -7.10
N ARG A 251 17.95 -19.76 -6.89
CA ARG A 251 18.37 -18.74 -5.94
C ARG A 251 18.29 -19.39 -4.56
N ARG A 252 19.47 -19.50 -3.92
CA ARG A 252 19.74 -20.00 -2.59
C ARG A 252 18.48 -20.01 -1.73
N ARG A 253 17.87 -21.19 -1.54
CA ARG A 253 16.74 -21.34 -0.60
C ARG A 253 17.21 -20.83 0.74
N LEU A 254 16.77 -19.64 1.13
CA LEU A 254 17.08 -19.15 2.47
C LEU A 254 16.38 -20.09 3.45
N PRO A 255 17.05 -20.53 4.52
CA PRO A 255 16.42 -21.35 5.55
C PRO A 255 15.20 -20.60 6.07
N LYS A 256 14.12 -21.32 6.41
CA LYS A 256 12.95 -20.71 7.06
C LYS A 256 13.41 -19.85 8.23
N VAL A 257 12.78 -18.69 8.43
CA VAL A 257 13.05 -17.88 9.61
C VAL A 257 12.77 -18.73 10.83
N ALA A 258 13.74 -18.90 11.71
CA ALA A 258 13.56 -19.59 12.97
C ALA A 258 12.58 -18.79 13.83
N LEU A 259 11.32 -19.22 13.85
CA LEU A 259 10.27 -18.60 14.64
C LEU A 259 10.29 -19.30 16.01
N ARG A 260 10.38 -18.52 17.09
CA ARG A 260 10.22 -19.06 18.45
C ARG A 260 8.75 -19.41 18.66
N GLU A 261 8.46 -20.52 19.33
CA GLU A 261 7.09 -20.94 19.69
C GLU A 261 6.48 -20.09 20.84
N THR A 262 6.85 -18.84 20.95
CA THR A 262 6.30 -17.94 21.98
C THR A 262 5.11 -17.17 21.39
N PRO A 263 4.08 -16.86 22.19
CA PRO A 263 2.96 -16.06 21.70
C PRO A 263 3.45 -14.74 21.08
N MET A 264 2.87 -14.35 19.95
CA MET A 264 3.26 -13.14 19.22
C MET A 264 3.14 -11.87 20.05
N VAL A 265 2.11 -11.84 20.88
CA VAL A 265 1.87 -10.81 21.87
C VAL A 265 1.41 -11.54 23.12
N THR A 266 2.23 -11.61 24.16
CA THR A 266 1.74 -12.02 25.47
C THR A 266 0.68 -11.01 25.86
N SER A 267 -0.43 -11.44 26.44
CA SER A 267 -1.61 -10.64 26.83
C SER A 267 -1.25 -9.40 27.63
N ILE A 268 -0.81 -8.39 26.93
CA ILE A 268 -0.27 -7.21 27.54
C ILE A 268 -1.26 -6.12 27.36
N GLY A 269 -1.82 -5.67 28.41
CA GLY A 269 -2.28 -4.30 28.55
C GLY A 269 -3.01 -3.67 27.37
N LEU A 270 -3.32 -4.47 26.35
CA LEU A 270 -4.32 -4.18 25.35
C LEU A 270 -5.64 -4.39 26.07
N GLY A 271 -5.98 -3.40 26.93
CA GLY A 271 -7.30 -3.34 27.55
C GLY A 271 -8.37 -3.55 26.49
N PRO A 272 -9.61 -3.88 26.87
CA PRO A 272 -10.69 -4.02 25.90
C PRO A 272 -10.65 -2.80 25.00
N ILE A 273 -10.68 -3.02 23.67
CA ILE A 273 -10.73 -1.94 22.70
C ILE A 273 -12.03 -1.19 23.00
N GLU A 274 -11.96 -0.16 23.84
CA GLU A 274 -13.09 0.75 24.04
C GLU A 274 -13.29 1.53 22.75
N MET A 275 -14.06 0.95 21.87
CA MET A 275 -14.62 1.66 20.72
C MET A 275 -15.70 2.61 21.24
N ARG A 276 -15.30 3.74 21.79
CA ARG A 276 -16.22 4.87 21.87
C ARG A 276 -16.33 5.48 20.50
N PRO A 277 -17.49 5.41 19.84
CA PRO A 277 -17.71 6.13 18.60
C PRO A 277 -17.63 7.63 18.91
N ARG A 278 -16.53 8.27 18.60
CA ARG A 278 -16.43 9.73 18.68
C ARG A 278 -16.75 10.29 17.31
N TYR A 279 -17.96 10.79 17.15
CA TYR A 279 -18.32 11.70 16.07
C TYR A 279 -17.40 12.92 16.12
N ARG A 280 -16.57 13.11 15.13
CA ARG A 280 -15.79 14.34 15.00
C ARG A 280 -15.94 15.09 13.68
N LEU A 281 -16.68 14.59 12.72
CA LEU A 281 -17.11 15.33 11.52
C LEU A 281 -18.25 14.55 10.87
N PRO A 282 -19.26 15.18 10.26
CA PRO A 282 -20.36 14.47 9.61
C PRO A 282 -19.80 13.61 8.46
N GLY A 283 -19.80 12.29 8.65
CA GLY A 283 -19.46 11.32 7.62
C GLY A 283 -18.11 10.60 7.73
N LEU A 284 -17.30 10.84 8.76
CA LEU A 284 -16.04 10.10 9.01
C LEU A 284 -16.16 9.24 10.27
N TRP A 285 -16.20 7.93 10.06
CA TRP A 285 -16.08 6.91 11.09
C TRP A 285 -14.63 6.39 11.09
N PHE A 286 -13.98 6.42 12.22
CA PHE A 286 -12.68 5.81 12.45
C PHE A 286 -12.79 4.71 13.49
#